data_616e60eca9d422a43cb5f6147df03fe8
#
_entry.id   616e60eca9d422a43cb5f6147df03fe8
#
_cell.length_a   1.000
_cell.length_b   1.000
_cell.length_c   1.000
_cell.angle_alpha   90.00
_cell.angle_beta   90.00
_cell.angle_gamma   90.00
#
_symmetry.space_group_name_H-M   'P 1'
#
loop_
_entity.id
_entity.type
_entity.pdbx_description
1 polymer ?
#
loop_
_entity_poly.entity_id
_entity_poly.type
_entity_poly.pdbx_seq_one_letter_code
_entity_poly.pdbx_strand_id
1 'polypeptide(L)'
;GNCSLRGSYAGGFRAPTLKEMYMNFDMASIFMIYGNPDLKPETSHNFSLSAEYMKGRYNLTVTGFYNIVDNRITTAWSEALKGQVYTNISNIKISGAEANASAKYPCGLSARLSYAYTHENIKKGQPVISSTRPHTATVRLEYDKHWKNYAFNVALNGRFLSKVNTEEYTSNTSYEETEKVTYPAYTMWKLTLSQKVWKGVDMTLAVDNLFNYVPSRYY
;
A
#
# COMPACT_ATOMS: atom_id res chain seq x y z
N GLY A 1 22.80 -9.82 21.62
CA GLY A 1 21.78 -9.55 20.60
C GLY A 1 21.60 -10.79 19.74
N ASN A 2 20.38 -11.05 19.36
CA ASN A 2 20.06 -12.16 18.45
C ASN A 2 19.89 -11.58 17.06
N CYS A 3 20.49 -12.25 16.07
CA CYS A 3 20.32 -11.92 14.66
C CYS A 3 19.73 -13.13 13.96
N SER A 4 18.72 -12.94 13.14
CA SER A 4 18.14 -13.99 12.31
C SER A 4 18.06 -13.54 10.85
N LEU A 5 18.28 -14.48 9.93
CA LEU A 5 18.17 -14.26 8.50
C LEU A 5 17.17 -15.28 7.94
N ARG A 6 16.24 -14.80 7.12
CA ARG A 6 15.21 -15.64 6.49
C ARG A 6 15.08 -15.29 5.02
N GLY A 7 15.26 -16.29 4.16
CA GLY A 7 14.90 -16.21 2.75
C GLY A 7 13.59 -16.94 2.49
N SER A 8 12.79 -16.44 1.59
CA SER A 8 11.59 -17.14 1.12
C SER A 8 11.38 -16.97 -0.38
N TYR A 9 10.78 -18.00 -0.96
CA TYR A 9 10.29 -18.02 -2.31
C TYR A 9 8.85 -18.56 -2.32
N ALA A 10 7.98 -17.90 -3.07
CA ALA A 10 6.62 -18.36 -3.30
C ALA A 10 6.24 -18.19 -4.77
N GLY A 11 5.75 -19.26 -5.37
CA GLY A 11 5.13 -19.26 -6.70
C GLY A 11 3.61 -19.11 -6.57
N GLY A 12 3.01 -18.29 -7.44
CA GLY A 12 1.56 -18.12 -7.53
C GLY A 12 1.06 -18.44 -8.94
N PHE A 13 -0.18 -18.92 -9.01
CA PHE A 13 -0.88 -19.22 -10.25
C PHE A 13 -2.34 -18.83 -10.12
N ARG A 14 -2.88 -18.14 -11.13
CA ARG A 14 -4.30 -17.80 -11.20
C ARG A 14 -4.84 -18.08 -12.61
N ALA A 15 -5.78 -19.01 -12.70
CA ALA A 15 -6.52 -19.21 -13.94
C ALA A 15 -7.48 -18.05 -14.19
N PRO A 16 -7.73 -17.67 -15.45
CA PRO A 16 -8.81 -16.75 -15.79
C PRO A 16 -10.16 -17.30 -15.32
N THR A 17 -11.01 -16.44 -14.81
CA THR A 17 -12.37 -16.79 -14.45
C THR A 17 -13.29 -16.87 -15.67
N LEU A 18 -14.40 -17.58 -15.56
CA LEU A 18 -15.41 -17.63 -16.62
C LEU A 18 -15.95 -16.24 -16.97
N LYS A 19 -16.02 -15.35 -15.98
CA LYS A 19 -16.39 -13.94 -16.18
C LYS A 19 -15.40 -13.22 -17.09
N GLU A 20 -14.12 -13.36 -16.81
CA GLU A 20 -13.04 -12.71 -17.57
C GLU A 20 -12.92 -13.25 -19.00
N MET A 21 -13.27 -14.52 -19.21
CA MET A 21 -13.17 -15.17 -20.52
C MET A 21 -14.42 -14.97 -21.39
N TYR A 22 -15.63 -15.08 -20.81
CA TYR A 22 -16.84 -15.26 -21.61
C TYR A 22 -17.97 -14.28 -21.32
N MET A 23 -17.89 -13.48 -20.26
CA MET A 23 -18.99 -12.58 -19.91
C MET A 23 -18.72 -11.17 -20.41
N ASN A 24 -19.76 -10.58 -21.01
CA ASN A 24 -19.78 -9.14 -21.35
C ASN A 24 -20.73 -8.47 -20.35
N PHE A 25 -20.33 -7.33 -19.81
CA PHE A 25 -21.19 -6.60 -18.88
C PHE A 25 -21.06 -5.09 -19.03
N ASP A 26 -22.17 -4.42 -18.78
CA ASP A 26 -22.31 -2.98 -18.86
C ASP A 26 -21.83 -2.31 -17.56
N MET A 27 -20.94 -1.34 -17.68
CA MET A 27 -20.53 -0.48 -16.59
C MET A 27 -21.38 0.78 -16.54
N ALA A 28 -22.56 0.63 -15.94
CA ALA A 28 -23.52 1.73 -15.70
C ALA A 28 -23.85 2.55 -16.95
N SER A 29 -23.94 1.91 -18.10
CA SER A 29 -24.22 2.53 -19.42
C SER A 29 -23.15 3.53 -19.88
N ILE A 30 -21.96 3.49 -19.30
CA ILE A 30 -20.83 4.33 -19.72
C ILE A 30 -20.03 3.62 -20.81
N PHE A 31 -19.67 2.35 -20.57
CA PHE A 31 -19.00 1.49 -21.55
C PHE A 31 -19.22 0.01 -21.22
N MET A 32 -18.96 -0.86 -22.20
CA MET A 32 -18.99 -2.31 -22.01
C MET A 32 -17.63 -2.85 -21.61
N ILE A 33 -17.61 -3.92 -20.81
CA ILE A 33 -16.42 -4.72 -20.57
C ILE A 33 -16.65 -6.09 -21.23
N TYR A 34 -15.74 -6.46 -22.13
CA TYR A 34 -15.82 -7.69 -22.90
C TYR A 34 -14.89 -8.75 -22.35
N GLY A 35 -15.40 -9.97 -22.21
CA GLY A 35 -14.58 -11.15 -21.93
C GLY A 35 -13.63 -11.47 -23.08
N ASN A 36 -12.56 -12.20 -22.77
CA ASN A 36 -11.57 -12.64 -23.76
C ASN A 36 -11.24 -14.12 -23.55
N PRO A 37 -11.67 -15.03 -24.42
CA PRO A 37 -11.40 -16.45 -24.30
C PRO A 37 -9.93 -16.83 -24.49
N ASP A 38 -9.10 -15.96 -25.07
CA ASP A 38 -7.67 -16.19 -25.31
C ASP A 38 -6.78 -15.82 -24.11
N LEU A 39 -7.38 -15.50 -22.95
CA LEU A 39 -6.64 -15.18 -21.75
C LEU A 39 -5.75 -16.34 -21.28
N LYS A 40 -4.49 -16.02 -21.01
CA LYS A 40 -3.53 -16.93 -20.41
C LYS A 40 -3.59 -16.84 -18.89
N PRO A 41 -3.30 -17.93 -18.19
CA PRO A 41 -3.15 -17.90 -16.75
C PRO A 41 -2.08 -16.92 -16.29
N GLU A 42 -2.36 -16.27 -15.18
CA GLU A 42 -1.42 -15.38 -14.49
C GLU A 42 -0.48 -16.22 -13.61
N THR A 43 0.80 -15.94 -13.68
CA THR A 43 1.82 -16.58 -12.82
C THR A 43 2.63 -15.53 -12.10
N SER A 44 3.06 -15.85 -10.89
CA SER A 44 3.91 -14.94 -10.12
C SER A 44 5.03 -15.70 -9.41
N HIS A 45 6.16 -15.01 -9.28
CA HIS A 45 7.33 -15.46 -8.54
C HIS A 45 7.71 -14.37 -7.53
N ASN A 46 7.67 -14.72 -6.25
CA ASN A 46 7.93 -13.80 -5.16
C ASN A 46 9.16 -14.27 -4.40
N PHE A 47 10.19 -13.42 -4.35
CA PHE A 47 11.42 -13.65 -3.61
C PHE A 47 11.49 -12.62 -2.48
N SER A 48 11.84 -13.05 -1.27
CA SER A 48 12.14 -12.13 -0.19
C SER A 48 13.32 -12.60 0.66
N LEU A 49 14.05 -11.61 1.18
CA LEU A 49 15.14 -11.80 2.13
C LEU A 49 14.94 -10.84 3.29
N SER A 50 14.85 -11.38 4.49
CA SER A 50 14.61 -10.62 5.71
C SER A 50 15.73 -10.86 6.72
N ALA A 51 16.23 -9.79 7.30
CA ALA A 51 17.16 -9.80 8.42
C ALA A 51 16.50 -9.13 9.63
N GLU A 52 16.55 -9.80 10.77
CA GLU A 52 16.06 -9.29 12.04
C GLU A 52 17.20 -9.22 13.07
N TYR A 53 17.27 -8.12 13.77
CA TYR A 53 18.20 -7.92 14.87
C TYR A 53 17.44 -7.49 16.12
N MET A 54 17.60 -8.26 17.18
CA MET A 54 17.02 -7.98 18.49
C MET A 54 18.11 -7.84 19.55
N LYS A 55 18.08 -6.74 20.30
CA LYS A 55 18.96 -6.52 21.44
C LYS A 55 18.22 -5.77 22.55
N GLY A 56 17.92 -6.51 23.61
CA GLY A 56 17.22 -5.93 24.75
C GLY A 56 15.87 -5.32 24.35
N ARG A 57 15.78 -4.01 24.40
CA ARG A 57 14.58 -3.22 24.09
C ARG A 57 14.41 -2.83 22.62
N TYR A 58 15.41 -3.13 21.79
CA TYR A 58 15.43 -2.75 20.39
C TYR A 58 15.15 -3.94 19.50
N ASN A 59 14.30 -3.74 18.51
CA ASN A 59 14.07 -4.67 17.40
C ASN A 59 14.19 -3.89 16.10
N LEU A 60 14.93 -4.45 15.14
CA LEU A 60 15.06 -3.94 13.78
C LEU A 60 14.87 -5.10 12.80
N THR A 61 13.96 -4.95 11.88
CA THR A 61 13.74 -5.89 10.77
C THR A 61 13.89 -5.15 9.46
N VAL A 62 14.68 -5.70 8.55
CA VAL A 62 14.81 -5.19 7.17
C VAL A 62 14.50 -6.33 6.22
N THR A 63 13.59 -6.09 5.28
CA THR A 63 13.17 -7.06 4.27
C THR A 63 13.34 -6.46 2.88
N GLY A 64 14.07 -7.14 2.00
CA GLY A 64 14.06 -6.85 0.57
C GLY A 64 13.16 -7.84 -0.15
N PHE A 65 12.44 -7.41 -1.19
CA PHE A 65 11.59 -8.28 -1.98
C PHE A 65 11.69 -7.99 -3.48
N TYR A 66 11.44 -9.02 -4.26
CA TYR A 66 11.39 -8.94 -5.72
C TYR A 66 10.30 -9.87 -6.24
N ASN A 67 9.31 -9.29 -6.91
CA ASN A 67 8.15 -9.98 -7.42
C ASN A 67 8.10 -9.84 -8.94
N ILE A 68 7.87 -10.94 -9.63
CA ILE A 68 7.67 -10.99 -11.07
C ILE A 68 6.24 -11.49 -11.29
N VAL A 69 5.47 -10.78 -12.10
CA VAL A 69 4.12 -11.20 -12.49
C VAL A 69 4.06 -11.28 -14.01
N ASP A 70 3.81 -12.47 -14.51
CA ASP A 70 3.64 -12.73 -15.93
C ASP A 70 2.16 -12.97 -16.28
N ASN A 71 1.76 -12.49 -17.44
CA ASN A 71 0.40 -12.62 -17.95
C ASN A 71 -0.68 -12.07 -17.01
N ARG A 72 -0.37 -11.00 -16.24
CA ARG A 72 -1.37 -10.38 -15.37
C ARG A 72 -2.64 -10.05 -16.16
N ILE A 73 -3.78 -10.50 -15.64
CA ILE A 73 -5.07 -10.25 -16.27
C ILE A 73 -5.58 -8.88 -15.81
N THR A 74 -5.86 -8.02 -16.78
CA THR A 74 -6.41 -6.68 -16.59
C THR A 74 -7.35 -6.33 -17.71
N THR A 75 -7.90 -5.12 -17.71
CA THR A 75 -8.69 -4.60 -18.84
C THR A 75 -7.91 -3.53 -19.59
N ALA A 76 -8.11 -3.45 -20.89
CA ALA A 76 -7.58 -2.42 -21.78
C ALA A 76 -8.68 -1.88 -22.68
N TRP A 77 -8.59 -0.60 -23.05
CA TRP A 77 -9.52 0.00 -23.99
C TRP A 77 -9.32 -0.57 -25.42
N SER A 78 -10.40 -0.91 -26.06
CA SER A 78 -10.44 -1.36 -27.46
C SER A 78 -11.22 -0.36 -28.30
N GLU A 79 -10.52 0.28 -29.24
CA GLU A 79 -11.14 1.20 -30.19
C GLU A 79 -12.16 0.51 -31.11
N ALA A 80 -11.88 -0.74 -31.46
CA ALA A 80 -12.76 -1.52 -32.32
C ALA A 80 -14.10 -1.83 -31.67
N LEU A 81 -14.10 -2.11 -30.37
CA LEU A 81 -15.31 -2.46 -29.63
C LEU A 81 -15.90 -1.30 -28.84
N LYS A 82 -15.25 -0.14 -28.84
CA LYS A 82 -15.63 1.05 -28.05
C LYS A 82 -15.91 0.69 -26.58
N GLY A 83 -15.05 -0.14 -26.01
CA GLY A 83 -15.17 -0.63 -24.64
C GLY A 83 -13.87 -1.22 -24.14
N GLN A 84 -13.89 -1.70 -22.90
CA GLN A 84 -12.75 -2.40 -22.31
C GLN A 84 -12.79 -3.88 -22.65
N VAL A 85 -11.62 -4.50 -22.84
CA VAL A 85 -11.46 -5.93 -23.09
C VAL A 85 -10.47 -6.49 -22.10
N TYR A 86 -10.76 -7.66 -21.53
CA TYR A 86 -9.79 -8.37 -20.72
C TYR A 86 -8.58 -8.79 -21.56
N THR A 87 -7.39 -8.52 -21.02
CA THR A 87 -6.12 -8.82 -21.68
C THR A 87 -5.05 -9.24 -20.68
N ASN A 88 -3.99 -9.87 -21.19
CA ASN A 88 -2.83 -10.18 -20.39
C ASN A 88 -1.74 -9.12 -20.56
N ILE A 89 -1.12 -8.74 -19.44
CA ILE A 89 0.08 -7.92 -19.41
C ILE A 89 1.25 -8.77 -18.95
N SER A 90 2.35 -8.73 -19.68
CA SER A 90 3.53 -9.52 -19.37
C SER A 90 4.60 -8.70 -18.66
N ASN A 91 5.36 -9.39 -17.78
CA ASN A 91 6.58 -8.87 -17.15
C ASN A 91 6.40 -7.60 -16.30
N ILE A 92 5.43 -7.60 -15.41
CA ILE A 92 5.39 -6.62 -14.33
C ILE A 92 6.41 -7.06 -13.27
N LYS A 93 7.35 -6.18 -12.96
CA LYS A 93 8.36 -6.41 -11.93
C LYS A 93 8.17 -5.40 -10.82
N ILE A 94 8.02 -5.90 -9.60
CA ILE A 94 7.86 -5.07 -8.41
C ILE A 94 9.02 -5.40 -7.48
N SER A 95 9.81 -4.42 -7.10
CA SER A 95 10.91 -4.58 -6.17
C SER A 95 10.83 -3.54 -5.06
N GLY A 96 11.39 -3.86 -3.92
CA GLY A 96 11.38 -2.91 -2.83
C GLY A 96 12.11 -3.39 -1.60
N ALA A 97 12.06 -2.53 -0.59
CA ALA A 97 12.60 -2.83 0.72
C ALA A 97 11.69 -2.24 1.80
N GLU A 98 11.58 -2.96 2.88
CA GLU A 98 10.85 -2.55 4.07
C GLU A 98 11.78 -2.57 5.28
N ALA A 99 11.69 -1.56 6.13
CA ALA A 99 12.42 -1.50 7.39
C ALA A 99 11.44 -1.19 8.53
N ASN A 100 11.49 -1.99 9.58
CA ASN A 100 10.68 -1.80 10.78
C ASN A 100 11.61 -1.75 11.99
N ALA A 101 11.50 -0.68 12.75
CA ALA A 101 12.26 -0.50 13.99
C ALA A 101 11.30 -0.24 15.16
N SER A 102 11.60 -0.83 16.30
CA SER A 102 10.86 -0.55 17.53
C SER A 102 11.77 -0.51 18.74
N ALA A 103 11.40 0.35 19.69
CA ALA A 103 12.05 0.44 20.98
C ALA A 103 11.00 0.61 22.07
N LYS A 104 11.21 -0.04 23.24
CA LYS A 104 10.33 0.10 24.39
C LYS A 104 11.17 0.32 25.65
N TYR A 105 10.92 1.43 26.32
CA TYR A 105 11.66 1.85 27.50
C TYR A 105 10.88 1.57 28.79
N PRO A 106 11.56 1.24 29.90
CA PRO A 106 10.91 0.98 31.20
C PRO A 106 10.14 2.17 31.79
N CYS A 107 10.48 3.40 31.34
CA CYS A 107 9.77 4.60 31.76
C CYS A 107 8.34 4.73 31.18
N GLY A 108 7.95 3.80 30.27
CA GLY A 108 6.65 3.82 29.59
C GLY A 108 6.71 4.40 28.16
N LEU A 109 7.86 4.92 27.72
CA LEU A 109 8.02 5.40 26.35
C LEU A 109 8.23 4.23 25.39
N SER A 110 7.50 4.22 24.27
CA SER A 110 7.75 3.31 23.16
C SER A 110 7.73 4.06 21.84
N ALA A 111 8.53 3.57 20.90
CA ALA A 111 8.62 4.12 19.54
C ALA A 111 8.57 2.97 18.52
N ARG A 112 7.84 3.19 17.43
CA ARG A 112 7.82 2.31 16.24
C ARG A 112 7.98 3.16 15.01
N LEU A 113 8.84 2.71 14.11
CA LEU A 113 9.08 3.30 12.82
C LEU A 113 8.94 2.21 11.76
N SER A 114 8.17 2.45 10.73
CA SER A 114 8.10 1.60 9.56
C SER A 114 8.37 2.44 8.32
N TYR A 115 9.17 1.92 7.40
CA TYR A 115 9.47 2.54 6.13
C TYR A 115 9.36 1.49 5.04
N ALA A 116 8.75 1.85 3.92
CA ALA A 116 8.68 1.01 2.73
C ALA A 116 9.06 1.81 1.48
N TYR A 117 9.90 1.18 0.68
CA TYR A 117 10.20 1.61 -0.68
C TYR A 117 9.68 0.56 -1.66
N THR A 118 8.91 1.00 -2.66
CA THR A 118 8.36 0.14 -3.71
C THR A 118 8.63 0.75 -5.07
N HIS A 119 9.19 -0.04 -5.96
CA HIS A 119 9.43 0.32 -7.35
C HIS A 119 8.73 -0.66 -8.27
N GLU A 120 7.86 -0.14 -9.12
CA GLU A 120 7.18 -0.90 -10.17
C GLU A 120 7.83 -0.61 -11.52
N ASN A 121 8.21 -1.68 -12.21
CA ASN A 121 8.70 -1.61 -13.58
C ASN A 121 7.67 -2.28 -14.50
N ILE A 122 6.92 -1.44 -15.20
CA ILE A 122 5.92 -1.84 -16.20
C ILE A 122 6.48 -1.48 -17.56
N LYS A 123 6.46 -2.42 -18.51
CA LYS A 123 6.92 -2.14 -19.89
C LYS A 123 6.12 -1.00 -20.51
N LYS A 124 6.82 -0.10 -21.20
CA LYS A 124 6.17 0.97 -21.97
C LYS A 124 5.15 0.39 -22.96
N GLY A 125 4.03 1.06 -23.12
CA GLY A 125 2.95 0.64 -24.03
C GLY A 125 1.99 -0.40 -23.45
N GLN A 126 2.12 -0.73 -22.14
CA GLN A 126 1.13 -1.57 -21.46
C GLN A 126 -0.03 -0.69 -20.96
N PRO A 127 -1.27 -1.18 -21.03
CA PRO A 127 -2.47 -0.42 -20.62
C PRO A 127 -2.64 -0.44 -19.09
N VAL A 128 -1.59 -0.11 -18.36
CA VAL A 128 -1.60 -0.06 -16.88
C VAL A 128 -1.05 1.26 -16.42
N ILE A 129 -1.82 1.92 -15.61
CA ILE A 129 -1.44 3.12 -14.89
C ILE A 129 -0.98 2.70 -13.49
N SER A 130 0.30 2.96 -13.16
CA SER A 130 0.81 2.75 -11.81
C SER A 130 0.47 3.94 -10.93
N SER A 131 -0.08 3.65 -9.77
CA SER A 131 -0.44 4.63 -8.76
C SER A 131 0.34 4.43 -7.45
N THR A 132 1.34 3.57 -7.47
CA THR A 132 2.12 3.22 -6.30
C THR A 132 3.02 4.39 -5.88
N ARG A 133 2.85 4.87 -4.66
CA ARG A 133 3.75 5.85 -4.06
C ARG A 133 5.06 5.16 -3.69
N PRO A 134 6.21 5.64 -4.25
CA PRO A 134 7.49 4.91 -4.08
C PRO A 134 7.96 4.84 -2.64
N HIS A 135 7.71 5.84 -1.83
CA HIS A 135 8.13 5.86 -0.43
C HIS A 135 6.96 6.11 0.50
N THR A 136 6.83 5.26 1.51
CA THR A 136 5.87 5.45 2.59
C THR A 136 6.57 5.23 3.93
N ALA A 137 6.18 6.00 4.94
CA ALA A 137 6.70 5.80 6.29
C ALA A 137 5.59 6.03 7.31
N THR A 138 5.67 5.31 8.42
CA THR A 138 4.82 5.52 9.58
C THR A 138 5.68 5.63 10.82
N VAL A 139 5.32 6.53 11.72
CA VAL A 139 5.93 6.67 13.03
C VAL A 139 4.85 6.63 14.09
N ARG A 140 5.08 5.88 15.16
CA ARG A 140 4.25 5.89 16.37
C ARG A 140 5.14 6.12 17.58
N LEU A 141 4.86 7.19 18.28
CA LEU A 141 5.43 7.48 19.58
C LEU A 141 4.33 7.33 20.60
N GLU A 142 4.58 6.58 21.65
CA GLU A 142 3.58 6.29 22.66
C GLU A 142 4.23 6.38 24.05
N TYR A 143 3.57 7.08 24.93
CA TYR A 143 3.93 7.14 26.34
C TYR A 143 2.79 6.58 27.17
N ASP A 144 3.09 5.55 27.93
CA ASP A 144 2.15 4.81 28.77
C ASP A 144 2.62 4.82 30.23
N LYS A 145 1.75 5.26 31.10
CA LYS A 145 2.05 5.35 32.54
C LYS A 145 0.89 4.82 33.37
N HIS A 146 1.21 3.90 34.25
CA HIS A 146 0.26 3.31 35.18
C HIS A 146 0.62 3.66 36.61
N TRP A 147 -0.40 4.02 37.36
CA TRP A 147 -0.38 4.15 38.84
C TRP A 147 -1.48 3.23 39.39
N LYS A 148 -1.48 3.00 40.68
CA LYS A 148 -2.37 2.03 41.34
C LYS A 148 -3.84 2.08 40.87
N ASN A 149 -4.41 3.29 40.70
CA ASN A 149 -5.82 3.48 40.31
C ASN A 149 -5.98 4.39 39.07
N TYR A 150 -4.90 4.72 38.42
CA TYR A 150 -4.88 5.70 37.35
C TYR A 150 -3.97 5.21 36.23
N ALA A 151 -4.42 5.37 34.98
CA ALA A 151 -3.62 5.07 33.81
C ALA A 151 -3.73 6.22 32.81
N PHE A 152 -2.62 6.53 32.19
CA PHE A 152 -2.50 7.58 31.19
C PHE A 152 -1.72 7.05 29.98
N ASN A 153 -2.26 7.22 28.81
CA ASN A 153 -1.61 6.87 27.56
C ASN A 153 -1.73 8.05 26.60
N VAL A 154 -0.61 8.40 25.97
CA VAL A 154 -0.54 9.36 24.88
C VAL A 154 0.12 8.69 23.70
N ALA A 155 -0.50 8.75 22.52
CA ALA A 155 0.04 8.20 21.28
C ALA A 155 -0.01 9.24 20.16
N LEU A 156 1.15 9.52 19.56
CA LEU A 156 1.29 10.30 18.34
C LEU A 156 1.60 9.36 17.19
N ASN A 157 0.73 9.37 16.19
CA ASN A 157 0.91 8.59 14.96
C ASN A 157 1.12 9.55 13.80
N GLY A 158 2.19 9.33 13.04
CA GLY A 158 2.48 10.06 11.81
C GLY A 158 2.55 9.11 10.63
N ARG A 159 2.02 9.53 9.48
CA ARG A 159 2.14 8.82 8.21
C ARG A 159 2.69 9.78 7.17
N PHE A 160 3.76 9.37 6.50
CA PHE A 160 4.35 10.06 5.36
C PHE A 160 4.06 9.28 4.08
N LEU A 161 3.67 9.98 3.03
CA LEU A 161 3.52 9.45 1.68
C LEU A 161 4.30 10.34 0.71
N SER A 162 5.18 9.75 -0.10
CA SER A 162 5.94 10.48 -1.11
C SER A 162 5.04 10.96 -2.24
N LYS A 163 5.57 11.87 -3.06
CA LYS A 163 4.92 12.21 -4.33
C LYS A 163 4.76 10.97 -5.21
N VAL A 164 3.74 10.95 -6.02
CA VAL A 164 3.55 9.94 -7.08
C VAL A 164 3.27 10.65 -8.40
N ASN A 165 3.95 10.18 -9.44
CA ASN A 165 3.66 10.58 -10.81
C ASN A 165 2.83 9.45 -11.42
N THR A 166 1.66 9.77 -11.90
CA THR A 166 0.74 8.82 -12.52
C THR A 166 0.19 9.40 -13.82
N GLU A 167 -0.62 8.63 -14.51
CA GLU A 167 -1.36 9.08 -15.67
C GLU A 167 -2.85 8.97 -15.37
N GLU A 168 -3.62 9.95 -15.75
CA GLU A 168 -5.07 9.96 -15.62
C GLU A 168 -5.72 10.16 -16.99
N TYR A 169 -6.89 9.60 -17.18
CA TYR A 169 -7.65 9.86 -18.38
C TYR A 169 -8.13 11.31 -18.40
N THR A 170 -7.96 11.98 -19.54
CA THR A 170 -8.31 13.40 -19.71
C THR A 170 -9.80 13.66 -19.74
N SER A 171 -10.61 12.63 -20.01
CA SER A 171 -12.07 12.73 -20.11
C SER A 171 -12.74 11.57 -19.36
N ASN A 172 -13.81 11.86 -18.64
CA ASN A 172 -14.65 10.84 -18.00
C ASN A 172 -15.52 10.07 -19.01
N THR A 173 -15.54 10.49 -20.26
CA THR A 173 -16.35 9.90 -21.34
C THR A 173 -15.51 9.28 -22.45
N SER A 174 -14.20 9.58 -22.49
CA SER A 174 -13.26 9.02 -23.46
C SER A 174 -12.03 8.55 -22.69
N TYR A 175 -11.73 7.25 -22.80
CA TYR A 175 -10.54 6.62 -22.20
C TYR A 175 -9.38 6.51 -23.21
N GLU A 176 -9.32 7.43 -24.17
CA GLU A 176 -8.37 7.41 -25.29
C GLU A 176 -7.08 8.16 -24.96
N GLU A 177 -7.19 9.23 -24.19
CA GLU A 177 -6.06 10.10 -23.88
C GLU A 177 -5.78 10.13 -22.37
N THR A 178 -4.49 10.08 -22.03
CA THR A 178 -4.03 10.22 -20.66
C THR A 178 -3.17 11.46 -20.50
N GLU A 179 -3.26 12.12 -19.37
CA GLU A 179 -2.35 13.19 -18.96
C GLU A 179 -1.49 12.74 -17.77
N LYS A 180 -0.25 13.27 -17.74
CA LYS A 180 0.64 13.03 -16.58
C LYS A 180 0.24 13.92 -15.43
N VAL A 181 -0.07 13.30 -14.32
CA VAL A 181 -0.48 13.97 -13.08
C VAL A 181 0.50 13.66 -11.97
N THR A 182 0.88 14.68 -11.21
CA THR A 182 1.72 14.54 -10.03
C THR A 182 0.91 14.84 -8.78
N TYR A 183 0.78 13.86 -7.90
CA TYR A 183 0.25 14.04 -6.56
C TYR A 183 1.37 14.35 -5.59
N PRO A 184 1.30 15.45 -4.84
CA PRO A 184 2.37 15.87 -3.95
C PRO A 184 2.59 14.89 -2.80
N ALA A 185 3.76 14.96 -2.20
CA ALA A 185 4.04 14.30 -0.93
C ALA A 185 3.28 15.01 0.20
N TYR A 186 2.88 14.23 1.20
CA TYR A 186 2.22 14.80 2.38
C TYR A 186 2.44 13.94 3.63
N THR A 187 2.12 14.53 4.77
CA THR A 187 2.06 13.82 6.06
C THR A 187 0.70 13.98 6.70
N MET A 188 0.26 12.94 7.40
CA MET A 188 -0.93 12.97 8.23
C MET A 188 -0.58 12.56 9.66
N TRP A 189 -1.11 13.29 10.62
CA TRP A 189 -0.80 13.08 12.02
C TRP A 189 -2.07 12.94 12.84
N LYS A 190 -2.04 12.00 13.78
CA LYS A 190 -3.11 11.73 14.72
C LYS A 190 -2.54 11.71 16.14
N LEU A 191 -3.16 12.45 17.02
CA LEU A 191 -2.89 12.42 18.44
C LEU A 191 -4.04 11.69 19.17
N THR A 192 -3.71 10.72 19.99
CA THR A 192 -4.67 10.03 20.85
C THR A 192 -4.24 10.17 22.31
N LEU A 193 -5.17 10.54 23.15
CA LEU A 193 -5.01 10.70 24.57
C LEU A 193 -6.02 9.79 25.25
N SER A 194 -5.57 8.83 26.05
CA SER A 194 -6.43 7.94 26.81
C SER A 194 -6.09 8.01 28.29
N GLN A 195 -7.11 8.13 29.11
CA GLN A 195 -6.96 8.33 30.53
C GLN A 195 -8.02 7.55 31.29
N LYS A 196 -7.57 6.79 32.27
CA LYS A 196 -8.46 6.21 33.26
C LYS A 196 -8.75 7.26 34.35
N VAL A 197 -9.96 7.79 34.34
CA VAL A 197 -10.33 8.91 35.22
C VAL A 197 -10.85 8.41 36.58
N TRP A 198 -11.60 7.29 36.53
CA TRP A 198 -12.22 6.72 37.71
C TRP A 198 -12.33 5.20 37.57
N LYS A 199 -12.71 4.50 38.64
CA LYS A 199 -12.99 3.06 38.62
C LYS A 199 -14.15 2.81 37.64
N GLY A 200 -13.83 2.15 36.53
CA GLY A 200 -14.79 1.85 35.48
C GLY A 200 -15.08 2.97 34.47
N VAL A 201 -14.36 4.11 34.52
CA VAL A 201 -14.49 5.21 33.55
C VAL A 201 -13.17 5.47 32.87
N ASP A 202 -13.13 5.18 31.58
CA ASP A 202 -12.01 5.46 30.68
C ASP A 202 -12.45 6.55 29.69
N MET A 203 -11.62 7.59 29.55
CA MET A 203 -11.83 8.67 28.56
C MET A 203 -10.77 8.57 27.48
N THR A 204 -11.20 8.71 26.23
CA THR A 204 -10.29 8.79 25.08
C THR A 204 -10.65 9.99 24.22
N LEU A 205 -9.66 10.83 23.97
CA LEU A 205 -9.70 11.93 23.02
C LEU A 205 -8.80 11.60 21.85
N ALA A 206 -9.33 11.68 20.64
CA ALA A 206 -8.55 11.51 19.42
C ALA A 206 -8.71 12.72 18.52
N VAL A 207 -7.58 13.25 18.04
CA VAL A 207 -7.54 14.34 17.06
C VAL A 207 -6.85 13.79 15.81
N ASP A 208 -7.63 13.62 14.77
CA ASP A 208 -7.15 13.22 13.45
C ASP A 208 -6.76 14.46 12.64
N ASN A 209 -5.83 14.27 11.70
CA ASN A 209 -5.35 15.34 10.82
C ASN A 209 -4.90 16.58 11.61
N LEU A 210 -3.99 16.38 12.56
CA LEU A 210 -3.55 17.38 13.56
C LEU A 210 -3.08 18.69 12.93
N PHE A 211 -2.53 18.66 11.70
CA PHE A 211 -2.03 19.83 10.98
C PHE A 211 -2.98 20.33 9.88
N ASN A 212 -4.23 19.84 9.88
CA ASN A 212 -5.28 20.24 8.93
C ASN A 212 -4.85 20.18 7.46
N TYR A 213 -4.16 19.09 7.08
CA TYR A 213 -3.76 18.90 5.70
C TYR A 213 -4.99 18.59 4.83
N VAL A 214 -5.17 19.36 3.77
CA VAL A 214 -6.21 19.14 2.75
C VAL A 214 -5.51 18.88 1.43
N PRO A 215 -5.65 17.69 0.82
CA PRO A 215 -5.03 17.40 -0.47
C PRO A 215 -5.68 18.27 -1.57
N SER A 216 -4.85 18.79 -2.47
CA SER A 216 -5.31 19.59 -3.62
C SER A 216 -6.07 18.74 -4.66
N ARG A 217 -5.81 17.42 -4.68
CA ARG A 217 -6.52 16.41 -5.46
C ARG A 217 -6.69 15.16 -4.61
N TYR A 218 -7.84 14.52 -4.72
CA TYR A 218 -8.11 13.22 -4.08
C TYR A 218 -7.65 12.11 -5.01
N TYR A 219 -7.01 11.13 -4.41
CA TYR A 219 -6.49 9.95 -5.09
C TYR A 219 -6.92 8.70 -4.35
#